data_703f756674d4c3792068910ce000d513
#
_entry.id   703f756674d4c3792068910ce000d513
#
_cell.length_a   1.000
_cell.length_b   1.000
_cell.length_c   1.000
_cell.angle_alpha   90.00
_cell.angle_beta   90.00
_cell.angle_gamma   90.00
#
_symmetry.space_group_name_H-M   'P 1'
#
loop_
_entity.id
_entity.type
_entity.pdbx_description
1 polymer ?
#
loop_
_entity_poly.entity_id
_entity_poly.type
_entity_poly.pdbx_seq_one_letter_code
_entity_poly.pdbx_strand_id
1 'polypeptide(L)'
;GKFNEDPALILDMGDYCIKDSRAMVAVAKQMRPMSDEEKLDWKVNERINDRGIKIDRELAQLAQQYADFEKEDLGERLALLTDGAVTAVTQSAKALTWFYFQVVNLDMGIPILECVTKVDKKTRERKRTFDKAARTAILALDCLTPVVREVVEIFDDGGSSSVAKFTAMLNRADPDTDRVHGCLVFAGAGQTKRYSSKGLQLQNFKRDCFSAEQTAILKELMRVGGDLRTDFNSASIMETLAKLLRPAIMPEVGHKFVVGDWSAIEARTLPWLSDSKGGESVLDIFRGGRDIYRETADAMGYEDRQIGKVAVLALGFGGAVGALQAMCKAYGIVMTDAEAQVVVDRWREANPWARVFWDALELASVKALRHPLTVYTVGRLRYVFVPKLLGGTLICILPDDSTIQYPYAKLRNGTVHCMKASVQPKADSNDAWPTMSLWGGILAQGATQAMAACLLREKLRECHTRRMSVIMHLHDEIVLEVPTQFRATYVAELQHVMETVPKWAEGLPLEAKPEVFDRYGK
;
A
#
# COMPACT_ATOMS: atom_id res chain seq x y z
N GLY A 1 31.45 -10.89 -0.95
CA GLY A 1 31.80 -11.55 -2.20
C GLY A 1 33.07 -10.98 -2.76
N LYS A 2 33.92 -11.82 -3.37
CA LYS A 2 35.10 -11.31 -4.10
C LYS A 2 34.62 -10.62 -5.37
N PHE A 3 35.14 -9.42 -5.65
CA PHE A 3 34.94 -8.77 -6.92
C PHE A 3 35.60 -9.59 -8.03
N ASN A 4 34.95 -9.68 -9.19
CA ASN A 4 35.53 -10.32 -10.35
C ASN A 4 36.54 -9.35 -10.99
N GLU A 5 37.80 -9.73 -11.03
CA GLU A 5 38.91 -8.90 -11.52
C GLU A 5 39.30 -9.23 -12.98
N ASP A 6 38.47 -10.05 -13.69
CA ASP A 6 38.71 -10.37 -15.09
C ASP A 6 38.62 -9.07 -15.94
N PRO A 7 39.70 -8.66 -16.64
CA PRO A 7 39.72 -7.44 -17.43
C PRO A 7 38.66 -7.40 -18.53
N ALA A 8 38.31 -8.53 -19.12
CA ALA A 8 37.30 -8.62 -20.18
C ALA A 8 35.90 -8.31 -19.61
N LEU A 9 35.56 -8.85 -18.43
CA LEU A 9 34.30 -8.57 -17.76
C LEU A 9 34.22 -7.13 -17.25
N ILE A 10 35.34 -6.54 -16.83
CA ILE A 10 35.40 -5.13 -16.42
C ILE A 10 35.16 -4.21 -17.62
N LEU A 11 35.72 -4.53 -18.81
CA LEU A 11 35.46 -3.79 -20.04
C LEU A 11 34.00 -3.92 -20.48
N ASP A 12 33.42 -5.13 -20.46
CA ASP A 12 32.01 -5.37 -20.79
C ASP A 12 31.10 -4.58 -19.84
N MET A 13 31.40 -4.55 -18.54
CA MET A 13 30.67 -3.75 -17.56
C MET A 13 30.78 -2.25 -17.86
N GLY A 14 31.96 -1.78 -18.26
CA GLY A 14 32.19 -0.40 -18.69
C GLY A 14 31.33 -0.04 -19.91
N ASP A 15 31.31 -0.88 -20.92
CA ASP A 15 30.48 -0.70 -22.12
C ASP A 15 28.98 -0.72 -21.78
N TYR A 16 28.55 -1.61 -20.88
CA TYR A 16 27.19 -1.65 -20.38
C TYR A 16 26.80 -0.32 -19.68
N CYS A 17 27.63 0.16 -18.77
CA CYS A 17 27.40 1.44 -18.07
C CYS A 17 27.32 2.64 -19.04
N ILE A 18 28.15 2.65 -20.10
CA ILE A 18 28.11 3.68 -21.15
C ILE A 18 26.78 3.62 -21.93
N LYS A 19 26.33 2.42 -22.30
CA LYS A 19 25.05 2.22 -23.01
C LYS A 19 23.88 2.66 -22.15
N ASP A 20 23.86 2.29 -20.87
CA ASP A 20 22.83 2.72 -19.92
C ASP A 20 22.80 4.24 -19.75
N SER A 21 23.97 4.86 -19.60
CA SER A 21 24.07 6.33 -19.49
C SER A 21 23.55 7.03 -20.75
N ARG A 22 23.89 6.52 -21.94
CA ARG A 22 23.38 7.05 -23.23
C ARG A 22 21.87 6.88 -23.33
N ALA A 23 21.33 5.73 -22.93
CA ALA A 23 19.88 5.46 -22.89
C ALA A 23 19.17 6.42 -21.95
N MET A 24 19.69 6.63 -20.73
CA MET A 24 19.14 7.60 -19.78
C MET A 24 19.11 9.02 -20.33
N VAL A 25 20.19 9.48 -20.99
CA VAL A 25 20.24 10.80 -21.63
C VAL A 25 19.22 10.91 -22.76
N ALA A 26 19.05 9.86 -23.56
CA ALA A 26 18.07 9.84 -24.64
C ALA A 26 16.64 9.93 -24.10
N VAL A 27 16.32 9.18 -23.04
CA VAL A 27 15.03 9.23 -22.34
C VAL A 27 14.81 10.63 -21.75
N ALA A 28 15.79 11.18 -21.03
CA ALA A 28 15.69 12.50 -20.40
C ALA A 28 15.37 13.62 -21.40
N LYS A 29 15.90 13.54 -22.64
CA LYS A 29 15.60 14.49 -23.71
C LYS A 29 14.14 14.44 -24.21
N GLN A 30 13.45 13.31 -23.99
CA GLN A 30 12.05 13.13 -24.36
C GLN A 30 11.08 13.48 -23.23
N MET A 31 11.59 13.59 -22.01
CA MET A 31 10.78 13.93 -20.85
C MET A 31 10.69 15.46 -20.70
N ARG A 32 9.55 15.94 -20.18
CA ARG A 32 9.48 17.33 -19.75
C ARG A 32 10.41 17.56 -18.55
N PRO A 33 11.03 18.72 -18.43
CA PRO A 33 11.76 19.08 -17.22
C PRO A 33 10.80 19.15 -16.01
N MET A 34 11.31 18.83 -14.83
CA MET A 34 10.59 19.08 -13.59
C MET A 34 10.38 20.58 -13.40
N SER A 35 9.19 20.97 -12.95
CA SER A 35 8.95 22.36 -12.50
C SER A 35 9.85 22.69 -11.29
N ASP A 36 10.00 23.97 -10.97
CA ASP A 36 10.80 24.37 -9.81
C ASP A 36 10.17 23.89 -8.50
N GLU A 37 8.86 23.80 -8.46
CA GLU A 37 8.12 23.23 -7.34
C GLU A 37 8.36 21.72 -7.19
N GLU A 38 8.28 20.96 -8.30
CA GLU A 38 8.61 19.52 -8.28
C GLU A 38 10.08 19.25 -7.89
N LYS A 39 11.00 20.12 -8.31
CA LYS A 39 12.42 20.04 -7.88
C LYS A 39 12.56 20.29 -6.38
N LEU A 40 11.78 21.24 -5.83
CA LEU A 40 11.78 21.51 -4.40
C LEU A 40 11.22 20.31 -3.63
N ASP A 41 10.10 19.73 -4.07
CA ASP A 41 9.51 18.54 -3.46
C ASP A 41 10.47 17.36 -3.47
N TRP A 42 11.16 17.14 -4.61
CA TRP A 42 12.19 16.12 -4.72
C TRP A 42 13.34 16.38 -3.74
N LYS A 43 13.85 17.61 -3.67
CA LYS A 43 14.92 17.99 -2.73
C LYS A 43 14.52 17.79 -1.28
N VAL A 44 13.27 18.09 -0.92
CA VAL A 44 12.74 17.85 0.44
C VAL A 44 12.71 16.35 0.73
N ASN A 45 12.25 15.53 -0.23
CA ASN A 45 12.27 14.07 -0.10
C ASN A 45 13.69 13.52 0.09
N GLU A 46 14.67 14.00 -0.71
CA GLU A 46 16.05 13.55 -0.57
C GLU A 46 16.65 13.94 0.79
N ARG A 47 16.35 15.13 1.32
CA ARG A 47 16.77 15.50 2.69
C ARG A 47 16.15 14.63 3.78
N ILE A 48 14.92 14.15 3.58
CA ILE A 48 14.29 13.17 4.49
C ILE A 48 15.02 11.82 4.36
N ASN A 49 15.31 11.39 3.14
CA ASN A 49 16.10 10.19 2.88
C ASN A 49 17.52 10.25 3.49
N ASP A 50 18.16 11.43 3.43
CA ASP A 50 19.50 11.65 3.98
C ASP A 50 19.54 11.60 5.52
N ARG A 51 18.45 12.03 6.20
CA ARG A 51 18.35 11.85 7.66
C ARG A 51 18.30 10.38 8.04
N GLY A 52 17.65 9.56 7.23
CA GLY A 52 17.48 8.14 7.46
C GLY A 52 16.56 7.80 8.63
N ILE A 53 16.23 6.55 8.72
CA ILE A 53 15.30 5.97 9.71
C ILE A 53 16.12 5.10 10.64
N LYS A 54 16.19 5.45 11.92
CA LYS A 54 16.93 4.66 12.91
C LYS A 54 16.19 3.37 13.25
N ILE A 55 16.93 2.27 13.31
CA ILE A 55 16.41 0.96 13.69
C ILE A 55 17.01 0.48 15.01
N ASP A 56 16.27 -0.34 15.73
CA ASP A 56 16.77 -1.16 16.83
C ASP A 56 17.48 -2.37 16.23
N ARG A 57 18.80 -2.23 16.02
CA ARG A 57 19.64 -3.28 15.39
C ARG A 57 19.58 -4.59 16.18
N GLU A 58 19.64 -4.52 17.50
CA GLU A 58 19.59 -5.72 18.35
C GLU A 58 18.24 -6.42 18.23
N LEU A 59 17.13 -5.68 18.31
CA LEU A 59 15.80 -6.26 18.09
C LEU A 59 15.68 -6.91 16.70
N ALA A 60 16.21 -6.26 15.67
CA ALA A 60 16.19 -6.80 14.32
C ALA A 60 17.02 -8.09 14.18
N GLN A 61 18.17 -8.18 14.85
CA GLN A 61 19.02 -9.38 14.89
C GLN A 61 18.31 -10.53 15.60
N LEU A 62 17.77 -10.28 16.79
CA LEU A 62 17.03 -11.27 17.57
C LEU A 62 15.82 -11.79 16.78
N ALA A 63 15.04 -10.88 16.21
CA ALA A 63 13.86 -11.25 15.41
C ALA A 63 14.23 -12.05 14.16
N GLN A 64 15.37 -11.76 13.51
CA GLN A 64 15.87 -12.56 12.40
C GLN A 64 16.26 -13.96 12.85
N GLN A 65 17.00 -14.10 13.96
CA GLN A 65 17.40 -15.40 14.50
C GLN A 65 16.19 -16.27 14.82
N TYR A 66 15.19 -15.71 15.52
CA TYR A 66 13.95 -16.43 15.84
C TYR A 66 13.17 -16.83 14.57
N ALA A 67 13.13 -15.96 13.56
CA ALA A 67 12.51 -16.30 12.28
C ALA A 67 13.24 -17.41 11.52
N ASP A 68 14.55 -17.50 11.64
CA ASP A 68 15.33 -18.53 10.97
C ASP A 68 15.19 -19.88 11.70
N PHE A 69 15.21 -19.90 13.04
CA PHE A 69 14.87 -21.09 13.83
C PHE A 69 13.46 -21.60 13.55
N GLU A 70 12.48 -20.71 13.53
CA GLU A 70 11.09 -21.09 13.22
C GLU A 70 10.95 -21.72 11.85
N LYS A 71 11.63 -21.17 10.83
CA LYS A 71 11.59 -21.73 9.46
C LYS A 71 12.24 -23.11 9.41
N GLU A 72 13.29 -23.35 10.18
CA GLU A 72 13.95 -24.63 10.28
C GLU A 72 13.02 -25.67 10.93
N ASP A 73 12.45 -25.36 12.10
CA ASP A 73 11.46 -26.20 12.80
C ASP A 73 10.25 -26.52 11.90
N LEU A 74 9.67 -25.52 11.26
CA LEU A 74 8.55 -25.72 10.32
C LEU A 74 8.97 -26.57 9.11
N GLY A 75 10.21 -26.46 8.66
CA GLY A 75 10.79 -27.27 7.58
C GLY A 75 10.94 -28.74 7.97
N GLU A 76 11.41 -29.02 9.17
CA GLU A 76 11.52 -30.38 9.71
C GLU A 76 10.13 -31.01 9.89
N ARG A 77 9.17 -30.27 10.43
CA ARG A 77 7.77 -30.72 10.56
C ARG A 77 7.16 -31.03 9.20
N LEU A 78 7.36 -30.17 8.18
CA LEU A 78 6.91 -30.42 6.82
C LEU A 78 7.54 -31.69 6.25
N ALA A 79 8.82 -31.92 6.47
CA ALA A 79 9.51 -33.12 6.00
C ALA A 79 8.89 -34.40 6.61
N LEU A 80 8.59 -34.38 7.91
CA LEU A 80 7.91 -35.50 8.58
C LEU A 80 6.49 -35.74 8.06
N LEU A 81 5.69 -34.68 7.92
CA LEU A 81 4.28 -34.78 7.49
C LEU A 81 4.12 -35.18 6.02
N THR A 82 5.14 -34.94 5.20
CA THR A 82 5.09 -35.16 3.74
C THR A 82 6.04 -36.24 3.25
N ASP A 83 6.58 -37.08 4.15
CA ASP A 83 7.58 -38.11 3.82
C ASP A 83 8.78 -37.55 3.00
N GLY A 84 9.24 -36.35 3.35
CA GLY A 84 10.36 -35.67 2.70
C GLY A 84 10.00 -34.97 1.38
N ALA A 85 8.76 -35.00 0.92
CA ALA A 85 8.35 -34.34 -0.33
C ALA A 85 8.45 -32.81 -0.27
N VAL A 86 8.19 -32.24 0.91
CA VAL A 86 8.30 -30.80 1.19
C VAL A 86 9.14 -30.58 2.44
N THR A 87 10.17 -29.75 2.34
CA THR A 87 11.15 -29.52 3.42
C THR A 87 11.30 -28.04 3.79
N ALA A 88 10.53 -27.15 3.21
CA ALA A 88 10.57 -25.72 3.54
C ALA A 88 9.29 -25.01 3.10
N VAL A 89 8.88 -24.02 3.87
CA VAL A 89 7.69 -23.18 3.61
C VAL A 89 7.76 -22.34 2.32
N THR A 90 8.94 -22.24 1.72
CA THR A 90 9.14 -21.57 0.41
C THR A 90 8.83 -22.47 -0.79
N GLN A 91 8.66 -23.77 -0.58
CA GLN A 91 8.47 -24.78 -1.64
C GLN A 91 6.99 -24.95 -2.04
N SER A 92 6.28 -23.85 -2.30
CA SER A 92 4.86 -23.87 -2.65
C SER A 92 4.52 -24.74 -3.87
N ALA A 93 5.42 -24.86 -4.84
CA ALA A 93 5.22 -25.73 -6.01
C ALA A 93 5.28 -27.23 -5.63
N LYS A 94 6.21 -27.61 -4.75
CA LYS A 94 6.29 -28.99 -4.24
C LYS A 94 5.07 -29.32 -3.38
N ALA A 95 4.64 -28.37 -2.54
CA ALA A 95 3.43 -28.51 -1.75
C ALA A 95 2.19 -28.76 -2.62
N LEU A 96 2.02 -28.00 -3.72
CA LEU A 96 0.94 -28.22 -4.68
C LEU A 96 1.00 -29.62 -5.30
N THR A 97 2.19 -30.11 -5.62
CA THR A 97 2.39 -31.47 -6.17
C THR A 97 2.01 -32.52 -5.11
N TRP A 98 2.49 -32.36 -3.89
CA TRP A 98 2.16 -33.25 -2.77
C TRP A 98 0.66 -33.26 -2.48
N PHE A 99 0.00 -32.11 -2.43
CA PHE A 99 -1.46 -32.00 -2.30
C PHE A 99 -2.19 -32.74 -3.40
N TYR A 100 -1.75 -32.63 -4.63
CA TYR A 100 -2.36 -33.34 -5.75
C TYR A 100 -2.35 -34.86 -5.53
N PHE A 101 -1.22 -35.41 -5.05
CA PHE A 101 -1.14 -36.85 -4.74
C PHE A 101 -2.05 -37.24 -3.55
N GLN A 102 -2.10 -36.44 -2.50
CA GLN A 102 -2.99 -36.71 -1.36
C GLN A 102 -4.46 -36.67 -1.77
N VAL A 103 -4.83 -35.72 -2.60
CA VAL A 103 -6.19 -35.48 -3.05
C VAL A 103 -6.69 -36.58 -4.00
N VAL A 104 -5.84 -37.02 -4.92
CA VAL A 104 -6.20 -38.11 -5.87
C VAL A 104 -6.34 -39.44 -5.15
N ASN A 105 -5.53 -39.67 -4.12
CA ASN A 105 -5.51 -40.96 -3.40
C ASN A 105 -6.57 -41.08 -2.27
N LEU A 106 -7.20 -39.99 -1.87
CA LEU A 106 -8.04 -39.96 -0.64
C LEU A 106 -9.50 -39.54 -0.86
N ASP A 107 -10.00 -39.53 -2.09
CA ASP A 107 -11.40 -39.12 -2.43
C ASP A 107 -11.80 -37.69 -1.99
N MET A 108 -10.83 -36.90 -1.46
CA MET A 108 -11.01 -35.51 -1.07
C MET A 108 -10.88 -34.53 -2.24
N GLY A 109 -10.81 -35.06 -3.46
CA GLY A 109 -10.21 -34.45 -4.64
C GLY A 109 -10.80 -33.15 -5.12
N ILE A 110 -12.08 -33.05 -5.26
CA ILE A 110 -12.71 -31.97 -6.00
C ILE A 110 -12.66 -30.64 -5.22
N PRO A 111 -13.05 -30.55 -3.93
CA PRO A 111 -13.07 -29.27 -3.21
C PRO A 111 -11.69 -28.61 -3.08
N ILE A 112 -10.64 -29.39 -2.80
CA ILE A 112 -9.28 -28.86 -2.64
C ILE A 112 -8.73 -28.38 -4.00
N LEU A 113 -8.98 -29.12 -5.08
CA LEU A 113 -8.58 -28.71 -6.43
C LEU A 113 -9.24 -27.40 -6.88
N GLU A 114 -10.50 -27.18 -6.48
CA GLU A 114 -11.20 -25.92 -6.71
C GLU A 114 -10.54 -24.76 -5.94
N CYS A 115 -10.19 -24.95 -4.66
CA CYS A 115 -9.51 -23.95 -3.86
C CYS A 115 -8.17 -23.51 -4.44
N VAL A 116 -7.38 -24.42 -4.99
CA VAL A 116 -6.06 -24.11 -5.58
C VAL A 116 -6.12 -23.70 -7.04
N THR A 117 -7.29 -23.76 -7.69
CA THR A 117 -7.43 -23.45 -9.11
C THR A 117 -7.91 -22.02 -9.30
N LYS A 118 -7.08 -21.15 -9.84
CA LYS A 118 -7.48 -19.81 -10.30
C LYS A 118 -7.60 -19.80 -11.81
N VAL A 119 -8.66 -19.15 -12.28
CA VAL A 119 -8.80 -18.83 -13.72
C VAL A 119 -8.11 -17.50 -13.96
N ASP A 120 -7.08 -17.50 -14.78
CA ASP A 120 -6.48 -16.25 -15.25
C ASP A 120 -7.53 -15.44 -16.01
N LYS A 121 -7.79 -14.22 -15.54
CA LYS A 121 -8.85 -13.36 -16.09
C LYS A 121 -8.59 -12.94 -17.55
N LYS A 122 -7.33 -13.02 -18.02
CA LYS A 122 -6.93 -12.62 -19.37
C LYS A 122 -6.86 -13.80 -20.34
N THR A 123 -6.14 -14.87 -19.95
CA THR A 123 -5.93 -16.05 -20.80
C THR A 123 -7.06 -17.06 -20.68
N ARG A 124 -7.91 -16.93 -19.65
CA ARG A 124 -8.91 -17.93 -19.22
C ARG A 124 -8.33 -19.31 -18.93
N GLU A 125 -7.02 -19.42 -18.85
CA GLU A 125 -6.34 -20.64 -18.46
C GLU A 125 -6.50 -20.92 -16.97
N ARG A 126 -6.68 -22.16 -16.61
CA ARG A 126 -6.71 -22.60 -15.22
C ARG A 126 -5.27 -22.71 -14.72
N LYS A 127 -4.90 -21.85 -13.78
CA LYS A 127 -3.60 -21.86 -13.12
C LYS A 127 -3.74 -22.36 -11.69
N ARG A 128 -2.89 -23.29 -11.28
CA ARG A 128 -2.83 -23.73 -9.88
C ARG A 128 -2.00 -22.74 -9.05
N THR A 129 -2.47 -22.42 -7.86
CA THR A 129 -1.83 -21.50 -6.93
C THR A 129 -1.99 -22.01 -5.51
N PHE A 130 -0.99 -21.75 -4.67
CA PHE A 130 -1.01 -22.04 -3.24
C PHE A 130 -0.81 -20.74 -2.42
N ASP A 131 -1.41 -19.66 -2.92
CA ASP A 131 -1.34 -18.37 -2.24
C ASP A 131 -2.24 -18.34 -1.00
N LYS A 132 -2.15 -17.25 -0.23
CA LYS A 132 -2.91 -17.08 1.02
C LYS A 132 -4.41 -17.31 0.83
N ALA A 133 -5.00 -16.88 -0.27
CA ALA A 133 -6.44 -17.06 -0.52
C ALA A 133 -6.79 -18.52 -0.74
N ALA A 134 -5.94 -19.27 -1.47
CA ALA A 134 -6.11 -20.71 -1.66
C ALA A 134 -5.98 -21.46 -0.33
N ARG A 135 -4.96 -21.15 0.48
CA ARG A 135 -4.77 -21.76 1.80
C ARG A 135 -5.96 -21.49 2.73
N THR A 136 -6.43 -20.24 2.80
CA THR A 136 -7.63 -19.90 3.60
C THR A 136 -8.86 -20.69 3.13
N ALA A 137 -9.07 -20.83 1.81
CA ALA A 137 -10.18 -21.60 1.28
C ALA A 137 -10.07 -23.09 1.60
N ILE A 138 -8.86 -23.66 1.55
CA ILE A 138 -8.61 -25.06 1.94
C ILE A 138 -8.94 -25.25 3.42
N LEU A 139 -8.42 -24.40 4.31
CA LEU A 139 -8.63 -24.51 5.76
C LEU A 139 -10.10 -24.40 6.18
N ALA A 140 -10.95 -23.79 5.35
CA ALA A 140 -12.40 -23.72 5.56
C ALA A 140 -13.15 -25.00 5.20
N LEU A 141 -12.48 -26.02 4.64
CA LEU A 141 -13.09 -27.30 4.31
C LEU A 141 -13.14 -28.23 5.51
N ASP A 142 -14.28 -28.86 5.75
CA ASP A 142 -14.47 -29.84 6.83
C ASP A 142 -13.89 -31.24 6.50
N CYS A 143 -13.61 -31.50 5.21
CA CYS A 143 -13.15 -32.81 4.74
C CYS A 143 -11.64 -33.04 4.83
N LEU A 144 -10.86 -32.13 5.43
CA LEU A 144 -9.42 -32.25 5.52
C LEU A 144 -8.98 -33.33 6.52
N THR A 145 -8.01 -34.17 6.11
CA THR A 145 -7.29 -34.97 7.09
C THR A 145 -6.45 -34.10 8.01
N PRO A 146 -6.16 -34.54 9.26
CA PRO A 146 -5.29 -33.78 10.16
C PRO A 146 -3.95 -33.40 9.55
N VAL A 147 -3.32 -34.31 8.81
CA VAL A 147 -2.04 -34.09 8.13
C VAL A 147 -2.13 -32.98 7.08
N VAL A 148 -3.15 -33.04 6.22
CA VAL A 148 -3.36 -32.00 5.19
C VAL A 148 -3.63 -30.65 5.82
N ARG A 149 -4.44 -30.60 6.86
CA ARG A 149 -4.73 -29.36 7.61
C ARG A 149 -3.46 -28.77 8.18
N GLU A 150 -2.65 -29.56 8.89
CA GLU A 150 -1.42 -29.11 9.52
C GLU A 150 -0.40 -28.60 8.48
N VAL A 151 -0.23 -29.28 7.35
CA VAL A 151 0.65 -28.80 6.27
C VAL A 151 0.18 -27.42 5.75
N VAL A 152 -1.14 -27.22 5.57
CA VAL A 152 -1.64 -25.90 5.11
C VAL A 152 -1.42 -24.80 6.17
N GLU A 153 -1.65 -25.12 7.46
CA GLU A 153 -1.43 -24.21 8.58
C GLU A 153 0.05 -23.79 8.66
N ILE A 154 0.99 -24.74 8.53
CA ILE A 154 2.42 -24.46 8.49
C ILE A 154 2.77 -23.49 7.34
N PHE A 155 2.21 -23.69 6.15
CA PHE A 155 2.43 -22.77 5.02
C PHE A 155 1.76 -21.41 5.23
N ASP A 156 0.64 -21.34 5.92
CA ASP A 156 -0.05 -20.08 6.21
C ASP A 156 0.74 -19.25 7.25
N ASP A 157 1.27 -19.90 8.27
CA ASP A 157 2.10 -19.29 9.30
C ASP A 157 3.51 -18.95 8.77
N GLY A 158 4.26 -19.93 8.32
CA GLY A 158 5.65 -19.78 7.88
C GLY A 158 5.83 -18.99 6.58
N GLY A 159 4.78 -18.88 5.75
CA GLY A 159 4.80 -18.15 4.47
C GLY A 159 4.85 -16.62 4.60
N SER A 160 4.97 -16.08 5.82
CA SER A 160 5.05 -14.62 6.03
C SER A 160 6.36 -14.06 5.49
N SER A 161 6.32 -13.39 4.33
CA SER A 161 7.46 -12.66 3.76
C SER A 161 7.85 -11.41 4.56
N SER A 162 7.03 -11.02 5.54
CA SER A 162 7.23 -9.78 6.31
C SER A 162 8.51 -9.80 7.13
N VAL A 163 8.86 -10.93 7.74
CA VAL A 163 10.07 -11.07 8.60
C VAL A 163 11.38 -10.89 7.83
N ALA A 164 11.42 -11.12 6.51
CA ALA A 164 12.58 -10.82 5.67
C ALA A 164 12.99 -9.35 5.70
N LYS A 165 12.12 -8.48 6.20
CA LYS A 165 12.40 -7.05 6.37
C LYS A 165 13.40 -6.76 7.49
N PHE A 166 13.53 -7.63 8.49
CA PHE A 166 14.60 -7.53 9.50
C PHE A 166 15.97 -7.70 8.84
N THR A 167 16.12 -8.70 7.98
CA THR A 167 17.34 -8.85 7.16
C THR A 167 17.60 -7.62 6.29
N ALA A 168 16.55 -7.05 5.68
CA ALA A 168 16.68 -5.83 4.88
C ALA A 168 17.08 -4.61 5.74
N MET A 169 16.58 -4.48 6.97
CA MET A 169 16.99 -3.47 7.94
C MET A 169 18.48 -3.59 8.24
N LEU A 170 18.93 -4.78 8.65
CA LEU A 170 20.31 -5.06 9.03
C LEU A 170 21.32 -4.83 7.89
N ASN A 171 20.96 -5.26 6.67
CA ASN A 171 21.83 -5.11 5.50
C ASN A 171 21.91 -3.68 4.96
N ARG A 172 20.98 -2.81 5.32
CA ARG A 172 20.87 -1.44 4.79
C ARG A 172 21.19 -0.37 5.83
N ALA A 173 21.12 -0.71 7.10
CA ALA A 173 21.45 0.23 8.16
C ALA A 173 22.93 0.54 8.15
N ASP A 174 23.25 1.82 8.17
CA ASP A 174 24.60 2.31 8.38
C ASP A 174 25.16 1.73 9.69
N PRO A 175 26.39 1.18 9.68
CA PRO A 175 26.95 0.50 10.85
C PRO A 175 27.21 1.41 12.05
N ASP A 176 27.45 2.71 11.81
CA ASP A 176 27.83 3.66 12.85
C ASP A 176 26.60 4.34 13.49
N THR A 177 25.54 4.53 12.70
CA THR A 177 24.36 5.31 13.12
C THR A 177 23.08 4.48 13.30
N ASP A 178 23.07 3.21 12.84
CA ASP A 178 21.91 2.34 12.75
C ASP A 178 20.75 2.95 11.92
N ARG A 179 21.04 3.88 11.00
CA ARG A 179 20.04 4.50 10.15
C ARG A 179 20.00 3.87 8.76
N VAL A 180 18.78 3.65 8.28
CA VAL A 180 18.52 3.20 6.90
C VAL A 180 18.15 4.41 6.06
N HIS A 181 18.96 4.70 5.04
CA HIS A 181 18.83 5.85 4.16
C HIS A 181 18.15 5.47 2.83
N GLY A 182 17.58 6.47 2.15
CA GLY A 182 17.09 6.32 0.78
C GLY A 182 15.88 5.39 0.61
N CYS A 183 15.02 5.27 1.62
CA CYS A 183 13.85 4.39 1.58
C CYS A 183 12.68 4.96 0.79
N LEU A 184 12.54 6.28 0.66
CA LEU A 184 11.40 6.95 0.06
C LEU A 184 11.66 7.30 -1.40
N VAL A 185 10.67 7.04 -2.25
CA VAL A 185 10.73 7.32 -3.69
C VAL A 185 9.72 8.40 -4.04
N PHE A 186 10.22 9.55 -4.50
CA PHE A 186 9.39 10.69 -4.94
C PHE A 186 8.46 10.28 -6.08
N ALA A 187 7.16 10.53 -5.93
CA ALA A 187 6.11 10.22 -6.92
C ALA A 187 6.17 8.79 -7.50
N GLY A 188 6.65 7.81 -6.71
CA GLY A 188 6.89 6.45 -7.17
C GLY A 188 5.64 5.65 -7.54
N ALA A 189 4.45 6.10 -7.13
CA ALA A 189 3.16 5.52 -7.52
C ALA A 189 2.57 6.32 -8.70
N GLY A 190 2.94 5.97 -9.92
CA GLY A 190 2.77 6.76 -11.14
C GLY A 190 1.39 7.39 -11.38
N GLN A 191 0.29 6.65 -11.21
CA GLN A 191 -1.07 7.17 -11.49
C GLN A 191 -1.68 8.01 -10.36
N THR A 192 -1.18 7.85 -9.12
CA THR A 192 -1.73 8.52 -7.93
C THR A 192 -0.80 9.60 -7.39
N LYS A 193 0.34 9.83 -8.03
CA LYS A 193 1.39 10.76 -7.57
C LYS A 193 1.89 10.51 -6.14
N ARG A 194 1.42 9.45 -5.48
CA ARG A 194 1.86 9.09 -4.13
C ARG A 194 3.34 8.74 -4.12
N TYR A 195 3.98 9.03 -3.02
CA TYR A 195 5.29 8.47 -2.75
C TYR A 195 5.20 6.94 -2.62
N SER A 196 6.25 6.27 -3.01
CA SER A 196 6.43 4.85 -2.72
C SER A 196 7.67 4.64 -1.86
N SER A 197 7.96 3.42 -1.48
CA SER A 197 9.21 3.10 -0.80
C SER A 197 9.90 1.92 -1.46
N LYS A 198 11.22 1.87 -1.29
CA LYS A 198 12.10 0.78 -1.69
C LYS A 198 12.88 0.26 -0.49
N GLY A 199 13.47 -0.91 -0.63
CA GLY A 199 14.22 -1.54 0.45
C GLY A 199 13.30 -2.06 1.56
N LEU A 200 13.00 -1.27 2.56
CA LEU A 200 12.15 -1.65 3.69
C LEU A 200 10.68 -1.79 3.30
N GLN A 201 10.23 -1.07 2.27
CA GLN A 201 8.81 -1.04 1.87
C GLN A 201 7.89 -0.72 3.06
N LEU A 202 8.12 0.41 3.71
CA LEU A 202 7.46 0.84 4.94
C LEU A 202 5.92 0.79 4.87
N GLN A 203 5.33 1.08 3.69
CA GLN A 203 3.88 1.05 3.46
C GLN A 203 3.27 -0.35 3.69
N ASN A 204 4.09 -1.40 3.64
CA ASN A 204 3.65 -2.79 3.78
C ASN A 204 3.88 -3.34 5.20
N PHE A 205 4.30 -2.52 6.16
CA PHE A 205 4.40 -2.94 7.55
C PHE A 205 3.01 -3.10 8.15
N LYS A 206 2.79 -4.18 8.91
CA LYS A 206 1.52 -4.39 9.61
C LYS A 206 1.18 -3.17 10.47
N ARG A 207 -0.09 -2.76 10.45
CA ARG A 207 -0.59 -1.69 11.35
C ARG A 207 -0.78 -2.20 12.77
N ASP A 208 -1.29 -3.42 12.90
CA ASP A 208 -1.35 -4.11 14.19
C ASP A 208 0.08 -4.44 14.64
N CYS A 209 0.57 -3.72 15.63
CA CYS A 209 1.93 -3.82 16.18
C CYS A 209 1.91 -3.71 17.71
N PHE A 210 2.99 -4.16 18.33
CA PHE A 210 3.15 -4.11 19.79
C PHE A 210 3.45 -2.70 20.27
N SER A 211 3.04 -2.41 21.51
CA SER A 211 3.45 -1.20 22.23
C SER A 211 4.95 -1.19 22.50
N ALA A 212 5.50 -0.04 22.87
CA ALA A 212 6.92 0.07 23.27
C ALA A 212 7.24 -0.86 24.45
N GLU A 213 6.31 -1.00 25.38
CA GLU A 213 6.42 -1.86 26.57
C GLU A 213 6.44 -3.35 26.21
N GLN A 214 5.47 -3.80 25.42
CA GLN A 214 5.41 -5.17 24.90
C GLN A 214 6.65 -5.50 24.06
N THR A 215 7.12 -4.54 23.27
CA THR A 215 8.33 -4.70 22.46
C THR A 215 9.57 -4.87 23.34
N ALA A 216 9.69 -4.15 24.46
CA ALA A 216 10.80 -4.31 25.40
C ALA A 216 10.76 -5.69 26.08
N ILE A 217 9.58 -6.16 26.49
CA ILE A 217 9.42 -7.50 27.07
C ILE A 217 9.82 -8.59 26.05
N LEU A 218 9.31 -8.51 24.82
CA LEU A 218 9.64 -9.48 23.77
C LEU A 218 11.12 -9.46 23.42
N LYS A 219 11.74 -8.28 23.35
CA LYS A 219 13.17 -8.14 23.09
C LYS A 219 14.00 -8.82 24.17
N GLU A 220 13.64 -8.61 25.45
CA GLU A 220 14.34 -9.24 26.56
C GLU A 220 14.13 -10.76 26.55
N LEU A 221 12.91 -11.24 26.34
CA LEU A 221 12.60 -12.65 26.23
C LEU A 221 13.42 -13.32 25.12
N MET A 222 13.50 -12.71 23.94
CA MET A 222 14.33 -13.21 22.85
C MET A 222 15.83 -13.17 23.18
N ARG A 223 16.30 -12.16 23.93
CA ARG A 223 17.71 -12.04 24.35
C ARG A 223 18.15 -13.20 25.26
N VAL A 224 17.27 -13.65 26.16
CA VAL A 224 17.56 -14.76 27.07
C VAL A 224 17.24 -16.13 26.48
N GLY A 225 16.80 -16.20 25.22
CA GLY A 225 16.48 -17.45 24.54
C GLY A 225 15.14 -18.08 24.96
N GLY A 226 14.19 -17.28 25.43
CA GLY A 226 12.86 -17.74 25.85
C GLY A 226 12.00 -18.23 24.68
N ASP A 227 11.04 -19.12 24.97
CA ASP A 227 10.11 -19.63 23.98
C ASP A 227 8.89 -18.69 23.84
N LEU A 228 8.76 -18.06 22.68
CA LEU A 228 7.66 -17.13 22.44
C LEU A 228 6.27 -17.78 22.46
N ARG A 229 6.16 -19.09 22.22
CA ARG A 229 4.88 -19.82 22.29
C ARG A 229 4.40 -19.97 23.73
N THR A 230 5.28 -20.34 24.62
CA THR A 230 4.95 -20.59 26.03
C THR A 230 5.05 -19.34 26.90
N ASP A 231 6.14 -18.57 26.76
CA ASP A 231 6.46 -17.46 27.64
C ASP A 231 5.71 -16.16 27.25
N PHE A 232 5.30 -16.04 26.00
CA PHE A 232 4.51 -14.89 25.51
C PHE A 232 3.11 -15.28 25.00
N ASN A 233 2.74 -16.57 25.11
CA ASN A 233 1.47 -17.13 24.61
C ASN A 233 1.21 -16.78 23.13
N SER A 234 2.25 -16.91 22.30
CA SER A 234 2.15 -16.60 20.88
C SER A 234 1.61 -17.78 20.09
N ALA A 235 0.47 -17.62 19.43
CA ALA A 235 -0.08 -18.63 18.53
C ALA A 235 0.77 -18.83 17.27
N SER A 236 1.48 -17.78 16.82
CA SER A 236 2.35 -17.78 15.64
C SER A 236 3.58 -16.93 15.91
N ILE A 237 4.76 -17.54 15.87
CA ILE A 237 6.04 -16.83 16.03
C ILE A 237 6.23 -15.85 14.86
N MET A 238 5.96 -16.28 13.62
CA MET A 238 6.12 -15.41 12.44
C MET A 238 5.19 -14.21 12.46
N GLU A 239 3.97 -14.36 12.97
CA GLU A 239 3.05 -13.22 13.14
C GLU A 239 3.51 -12.28 14.24
N THR A 240 3.96 -12.81 15.37
CA THR A 240 4.53 -12.04 16.48
C THR A 240 5.72 -11.22 16.02
N LEU A 241 6.66 -11.83 15.30
CA LEU A 241 7.79 -11.11 14.73
C LEU A 241 7.36 -10.06 13.71
N ALA A 242 6.36 -10.33 12.88
CA ALA A 242 5.84 -9.34 11.93
C ALA A 242 5.23 -8.10 12.61
N LYS A 243 4.65 -8.25 13.82
CA LYS A 243 4.15 -7.14 14.65
C LYS A 243 5.28 -6.30 15.27
N LEU A 244 6.52 -6.79 15.32
CA LEU A 244 7.70 -6.05 15.79
C LEU A 244 8.35 -5.17 14.70
N LEU A 245 7.93 -5.27 13.43
CA LEU A 245 8.54 -4.50 12.33
C LEU A 245 8.42 -2.99 12.50
N ARG A 246 7.25 -2.47 12.89
CA ARG A 246 7.08 -1.04 13.18
C ARG A 246 7.85 -0.62 14.42
N PRO A 247 7.71 -1.29 15.57
CA PRO A 247 8.45 -0.95 16.77
C PRO A 247 9.97 -1.11 16.66
N ALA A 248 10.49 -1.86 15.65
CA ALA A 248 11.90 -1.89 15.34
C ALA A 248 12.44 -0.55 14.82
N ILE A 249 11.57 0.37 14.40
CA ILE A 249 11.92 1.76 14.10
C ILE A 249 11.86 2.56 15.41
N MET A 250 12.97 3.19 15.79
CA MET A 250 13.08 3.92 17.04
C MET A 250 13.71 5.30 16.84
N PRO A 251 13.40 6.29 17.69
CA PRO A 251 14.06 7.58 17.64
C PRO A 251 15.47 7.52 18.24
N GLU A 252 16.25 8.56 18.03
CA GLU A 252 17.54 8.75 18.70
C GLU A 252 17.35 8.88 20.22
N VAL A 253 18.40 8.54 20.97
CA VAL A 253 18.40 8.67 22.43
C VAL A 253 18.08 10.12 22.81
N GLY A 254 17.16 10.31 23.75
CA GLY A 254 16.67 11.64 24.16
C GLY A 254 15.62 12.26 23.21
N HIS A 255 15.19 11.52 22.17
CA HIS A 255 14.15 11.95 21.22
C HIS A 255 12.90 11.08 21.33
N LYS A 256 11.81 11.59 20.76
CA LYS A 256 10.53 10.89 20.57
C LYS A 256 10.08 11.09 19.13
N PHE A 257 9.19 10.21 18.68
CA PHE A 257 8.44 10.47 17.46
C PHE A 257 7.21 11.30 17.75
N VAL A 258 6.92 12.25 16.87
CA VAL A 258 5.61 12.89 16.75
C VAL A 258 5.04 12.45 15.41
N VAL A 259 3.95 11.69 15.46
CA VAL A 259 3.32 11.08 14.29
C VAL A 259 1.96 11.72 14.09
N GLY A 260 1.78 12.41 12.97
CA GLY A 260 0.50 13.00 12.57
C GLY A 260 0.01 12.37 11.28
N ASP A 261 -1.28 12.00 11.22
CA ASP A 261 -1.97 11.60 10.00
C ASP A 261 -3.29 12.35 9.87
N TRP A 262 -3.78 12.48 8.62
CA TRP A 262 -5.10 13.06 8.40
C TRP A 262 -6.21 12.05 8.67
N SER A 263 -7.20 12.50 9.42
CA SER A 263 -8.42 11.74 9.67
C SER A 263 -9.23 11.57 8.38
N ALA A 264 -9.34 10.34 7.88
CA ALA A 264 -10.18 9.95 6.73
C ALA A 264 -10.00 10.83 5.49
N ILE A 265 -8.76 11.13 5.08
CA ILE A 265 -8.46 12.10 4.01
C ILE A 265 -9.16 11.79 2.68
N GLU A 266 -9.26 10.52 2.27
CA GLU A 266 -9.94 10.14 1.03
C GLU A 266 -11.45 10.40 1.10
N ALA A 267 -12.07 10.19 2.27
CA ALA A 267 -13.49 10.46 2.50
C ALA A 267 -13.80 11.96 2.57
N ARG A 268 -12.80 12.82 2.77
CA ARG A 268 -12.90 14.29 2.67
C ARG A 268 -12.63 14.78 1.25
N THR A 269 -11.59 14.25 0.62
CA THR A 269 -11.13 14.71 -0.70
C THR A 269 -12.08 14.32 -1.83
N LEU A 270 -12.65 13.11 -1.80
CA LEU A 270 -13.57 12.65 -2.84
C LEU A 270 -14.84 13.53 -2.98
N PRO A 271 -15.61 13.79 -1.91
CA PRO A 271 -16.76 14.68 -2.00
C PRO A 271 -16.36 16.12 -2.33
N TRP A 272 -15.23 16.63 -1.84
CA TRP A 272 -14.73 17.96 -2.18
C TRP A 272 -14.42 18.08 -3.69
N LEU A 273 -13.78 17.06 -4.30
CA LEU A 273 -13.51 17.03 -5.74
C LEU A 273 -14.79 17.01 -6.58
N SER A 274 -15.87 16.43 -6.08
CA SER A 274 -17.12 16.37 -6.81
C SER A 274 -17.78 17.74 -7.00
N ASP A 275 -17.52 18.69 -6.12
CA ASP A 275 -18.11 20.05 -6.09
C ASP A 275 -19.63 20.02 -6.23
N SER A 276 -20.28 19.03 -5.61
CA SER A 276 -21.70 18.78 -5.68
C SER A 276 -22.40 19.03 -4.35
N LYS A 277 -23.71 19.34 -4.39
CA LYS A 277 -24.51 19.53 -3.15
C LYS A 277 -24.46 18.32 -2.23
N GLY A 278 -24.52 17.10 -2.79
CA GLY A 278 -24.42 15.88 -1.99
C GLY A 278 -23.02 15.67 -1.40
N GLY A 279 -21.98 16.01 -2.16
CA GLY A 279 -20.61 16.04 -1.66
C GLY A 279 -20.44 17.07 -0.53
N GLU A 280 -21.00 18.25 -0.67
CA GLU A 280 -20.96 19.31 0.36
C GLU A 280 -21.64 18.86 1.66
N SER A 281 -22.77 18.15 1.58
CA SER A 281 -23.42 17.57 2.77
C SER A 281 -22.53 16.58 3.52
N VAL A 282 -21.69 15.82 2.80
CA VAL A 282 -20.67 14.95 3.43
C VAL A 282 -19.58 15.78 4.11
N LEU A 283 -19.13 16.88 3.49
CA LEU A 283 -18.14 17.77 4.10
C LEU A 283 -18.67 18.48 5.35
N ASP A 284 -19.95 18.78 5.41
CA ASP A 284 -20.61 19.37 6.61
C ASP A 284 -20.61 18.40 7.80
N ILE A 285 -20.63 17.09 7.58
CA ILE A 285 -20.42 16.11 8.65
C ILE A 285 -19.06 16.34 9.32
N PHE A 286 -18.01 16.49 8.53
CA PHE A 286 -16.65 16.74 9.02
C PHE A 286 -16.51 18.11 9.68
N ARG A 287 -17.07 19.17 9.10
CA ARG A 287 -17.05 20.53 9.69
C ARG A 287 -17.79 20.58 11.02
N GLY A 288 -18.84 19.78 11.17
CA GLY A 288 -19.59 19.60 12.41
C GLY A 288 -18.89 18.71 13.45
N GLY A 289 -17.68 18.21 13.18
CA GLY A 289 -16.95 17.31 14.08
C GLY A 289 -17.61 15.94 14.27
N ARG A 290 -18.51 15.54 13.35
CA ARG A 290 -19.23 14.27 13.43
C ARG A 290 -18.43 13.13 12.79
N ASP A 291 -18.66 11.92 13.26
CA ASP A 291 -17.99 10.72 12.74
C ASP A 291 -18.64 10.22 11.45
N ILE A 292 -17.95 10.41 10.31
CA ILE A 292 -18.44 9.99 8.99
C ILE A 292 -18.81 8.50 8.93
N TYR A 293 -18.13 7.65 9.67
CA TYR A 293 -18.40 6.21 9.67
C TYR A 293 -19.70 5.88 10.40
N ARG A 294 -19.97 6.59 11.50
CA ARG A 294 -21.24 6.47 12.22
C ARG A 294 -22.38 7.02 11.37
N GLU A 295 -22.23 8.23 10.86
CA GLU A 295 -23.24 8.87 10.00
C GLU A 295 -23.57 8.01 8.75
N THR A 296 -22.54 7.36 8.17
CA THR A 296 -22.75 6.45 7.03
C THR A 296 -23.48 5.18 7.46
N ALA A 297 -23.15 4.59 8.61
CA ALA A 297 -23.87 3.42 9.14
C ALA A 297 -25.34 3.76 9.41
N ASP A 298 -25.60 4.87 10.09
CA ASP A 298 -26.96 5.34 10.41
C ASP A 298 -27.76 5.62 9.15
N ALA A 299 -27.19 6.28 8.12
CA ALA A 299 -27.84 6.52 6.84
C ALA A 299 -28.20 5.22 6.08
N MET A 300 -27.44 4.15 6.28
CA MET A 300 -27.70 2.83 5.73
C MET A 300 -28.62 1.98 6.62
N GLY A 301 -28.99 2.45 7.81
CA GLY A 301 -29.81 1.72 8.79
C GLY A 301 -29.05 0.61 9.55
N TYR A 302 -27.75 0.81 9.82
CA TYR A 302 -26.92 -0.08 10.62
C TYR A 302 -26.47 0.59 11.92
N GLU A 303 -26.54 -0.15 13.03
CA GLU A 303 -26.04 0.32 14.32
C GLU A 303 -24.53 0.20 14.46
N ASP A 304 -23.90 -0.74 13.75
CA ASP A 304 -22.47 -0.96 13.82
C ASP A 304 -21.67 0.05 12.97
N ARG A 305 -20.92 0.90 13.65
CA ARG A 305 -20.00 1.88 13.04
C ARG A 305 -18.99 1.22 12.08
N GLN A 306 -18.60 -0.05 12.32
CA GLN A 306 -17.62 -0.72 11.44
C GLN A 306 -18.18 -0.99 10.06
N ILE A 307 -19.49 -1.23 9.93
CA ILE A 307 -20.17 -1.37 8.64
C ILE A 307 -20.06 -0.06 7.85
N GLY A 308 -20.30 1.08 8.49
CA GLY A 308 -20.09 2.39 7.86
C GLY A 308 -18.64 2.60 7.43
N LYS A 309 -17.68 2.20 8.27
CA LYS A 309 -16.25 2.32 7.94
C LYS A 309 -15.86 1.51 6.71
N VAL A 310 -16.21 0.23 6.65
CA VAL A 310 -15.88 -0.61 5.50
C VAL A 310 -16.61 -0.15 4.24
N ALA A 311 -17.86 0.34 4.36
CA ALA A 311 -18.61 0.90 3.24
C ALA A 311 -17.94 2.15 2.65
N VAL A 312 -17.57 3.13 3.49
CA VAL A 312 -16.87 4.35 3.04
C VAL A 312 -15.57 4.00 2.32
N LEU A 313 -14.76 3.09 2.87
CA LEU A 313 -13.46 2.72 2.32
C LEU A 313 -13.57 1.89 1.04
N ALA A 314 -14.57 1.01 0.93
CA ALA A 314 -14.70 0.09 -0.21
C ALA A 314 -15.53 0.68 -1.37
N LEU A 315 -16.55 1.50 -1.09
CA LEU A 315 -17.56 1.86 -2.07
C LEU A 315 -17.37 3.25 -2.68
N GLY A 316 -16.60 4.13 -2.04
CA GLY A 316 -16.36 5.51 -2.51
C GLY A 316 -15.82 5.62 -3.93
N PHE A 317 -15.18 4.60 -4.43
CA PHE A 317 -14.62 4.53 -5.78
C PHE A 317 -15.36 3.53 -6.70
N GLY A 318 -16.65 3.33 -6.47
CA GLY A 318 -17.48 2.45 -7.27
C GLY A 318 -17.25 0.96 -7.01
N GLY A 319 -16.70 0.61 -5.85
CA GLY A 319 -16.60 -0.79 -5.42
C GLY A 319 -17.97 -1.48 -5.41
N ALA A 320 -17.96 -2.80 -5.55
CA ALA A 320 -19.13 -3.67 -5.49
C ALA A 320 -18.91 -4.76 -4.42
N VAL A 321 -19.77 -5.76 -4.36
CA VAL A 321 -19.75 -6.86 -3.39
C VAL A 321 -18.34 -7.39 -3.10
N GLY A 322 -17.57 -7.74 -4.13
CA GLY A 322 -16.22 -8.27 -3.93
C GLY A 322 -15.23 -7.28 -3.29
N ALA A 323 -15.36 -5.97 -3.57
CA ALA A 323 -14.52 -4.96 -2.91
C ALA A 323 -14.92 -4.76 -1.44
N LEU A 324 -16.22 -4.76 -1.16
CA LEU A 324 -16.75 -4.66 0.20
C LEU A 324 -16.33 -5.87 1.04
N GLN A 325 -16.51 -7.08 0.54
CA GLN A 325 -16.11 -8.31 1.24
C GLN A 325 -14.60 -8.39 1.50
N ALA A 326 -13.78 -7.96 0.55
CA ALA A 326 -12.33 -7.87 0.75
C ALA A 326 -11.97 -6.89 1.88
N MET A 327 -12.68 -5.76 1.98
CA MET A 327 -12.51 -4.80 3.07
C MET A 327 -13.03 -5.37 4.39
N CYS A 328 -14.23 -5.96 4.41
CA CYS A 328 -14.81 -6.61 5.59
C CYS A 328 -13.85 -7.66 6.18
N LYS A 329 -13.27 -8.52 5.33
CA LYS A 329 -12.28 -9.50 5.76
C LYS A 329 -11.06 -8.87 6.44
N ALA A 330 -10.59 -7.72 5.95
CA ALA A 330 -9.47 -7.00 6.58
C ALA A 330 -9.80 -6.45 7.97
N TYR A 331 -11.10 -6.28 8.27
CA TYR A 331 -11.60 -5.81 9.58
C TYR A 331 -12.27 -6.93 10.40
N GLY A 332 -12.10 -8.19 10.02
CA GLY A 332 -12.66 -9.33 10.76
C GLY A 332 -14.17 -9.51 10.61
N ILE A 333 -14.80 -8.85 9.63
CA ILE A 333 -16.23 -8.93 9.37
C ILE A 333 -16.47 -9.97 8.27
N VAL A 334 -17.40 -10.90 8.51
CA VAL A 334 -17.83 -11.89 7.52
C VAL A 334 -19.20 -11.49 7.00
N MET A 335 -19.36 -11.44 5.69
CA MET A 335 -20.63 -11.15 5.00
C MET A 335 -20.82 -12.11 3.83
N THR A 336 -22.03 -12.61 3.68
CA THR A 336 -22.48 -13.31 2.48
C THR A 336 -22.61 -12.34 1.30
N ASP A 337 -22.67 -12.87 0.07
CA ASP A 337 -22.87 -12.05 -1.14
C ASP A 337 -24.17 -11.24 -1.05
N ALA A 338 -25.24 -11.85 -0.52
CA ALA A 338 -26.55 -11.20 -0.38
C ALA A 338 -26.50 -10.04 0.63
N GLU A 339 -25.89 -10.24 1.80
CA GLU A 339 -25.73 -9.17 2.80
C GLU A 339 -24.84 -8.04 2.27
N ALA A 340 -23.73 -8.38 1.62
CA ALA A 340 -22.85 -7.40 1.02
C ALA A 340 -23.53 -6.60 -0.10
N GLN A 341 -24.41 -7.24 -0.91
CA GLN A 341 -25.20 -6.55 -1.93
C GLN A 341 -26.15 -5.53 -1.30
N VAL A 342 -26.81 -5.87 -0.20
CA VAL A 342 -27.70 -4.94 0.52
C VAL A 342 -26.92 -3.71 1.02
N VAL A 343 -25.72 -3.90 1.57
CA VAL A 343 -24.88 -2.77 2.01
C VAL A 343 -24.48 -1.89 0.82
N VAL A 344 -24.08 -2.48 -0.30
CA VAL A 344 -23.72 -1.76 -1.53
C VAL A 344 -24.91 -0.92 -2.03
N ASP A 345 -26.10 -1.48 -2.06
CA ASP A 345 -27.30 -0.79 -2.57
C ASP A 345 -27.70 0.36 -1.65
N ARG A 346 -27.76 0.14 -0.34
CA ARG A 346 -28.06 1.17 0.67
C ARG A 346 -27.04 2.31 0.66
N TRP A 347 -25.75 1.99 0.51
CA TRP A 347 -24.72 3.01 0.41
C TRP A 347 -24.89 3.88 -0.85
N ARG A 348 -25.20 3.26 -1.98
CA ARG A 348 -25.43 3.98 -3.25
C ARG A 348 -26.68 4.83 -3.21
N GLU A 349 -27.72 4.36 -2.52
CA GLU A 349 -28.96 5.12 -2.27
C GLU A 349 -28.70 6.35 -1.38
N ALA A 350 -27.89 6.19 -0.34
CA ALA A 350 -27.49 7.29 0.54
C ALA A 350 -26.49 8.26 -0.12
N ASN A 351 -25.73 7.82 -1.14
CA ASN A 351 -24.70 8.62 -1.80
C ASN A 351 -24.87 8.71 -3.33
N PRO A 352 -26.02 9.16 -3.84
CA PRO A 352 -26.27 9.21 -5.29
C PRO A 352 -25.30 10.17 -6.02
N TRP A 353 -24.79 11.19 -5.32
CA TRP A 353 -23.82 12.14 -5.84
C TRP A 353 -22.53 11.46 -6.31
N ALA A 354 -22.09 10.40 -5.64
CA ALA A 354 -20.86 9.68 -5.98
C ALA A 354 -20.97 9.01 -7.35
N ARG A 355 -22.10 8.36 -7.63
CA ARG A 355 -22.37 7.75 -8.94
C ARG A 355 -22.41 8.78 -10.05
N VAL A 356 -23.14 9.88 -9.83
CA VAL A 356 -23.20 10.99 -10.79
C VAL A 356 -21.81 11.53 -11.08
N PHE A 357 -20.96 11.64 -10.07
CA PHE A 357 -19.58 12.09 -10.22
C PHE A 357 -18.75 11.10 -11.05
N TRP A 358 -18.81 9.78 -10.76
CA TRP A 358 -18.09 8.77 -11.56
C TRP A 358 -18.52 8.77 -13.02
N ASP A 359 -19.82 8.80 -13.29
CA ASP A 359 -20.37 8.81 -14.65
C ASP A 359 -19.94 10.09 -15.41
N ALA A 360 -19.89 11.23 -14.72
CA ALA A 360 -19.41 12.49 -15.29
C ALA A 360 -17.92 12.45 -15.63
N LEU A 361 -17.06 11.86 -14.78
CA LEU A 361 -15.64 11.69 -15.03
C LEU A 361 -15.37 10.81 -16.24
N GLU A 362 -16.08 9.69 -16.34
CA GLU A 362 -15.98 8.79 -17.50
C GLU A 362 -16.40 9.50 -18.78
N LEU A 363 -17.54 10.18 -18.76
CA LEU A 363 -18.04 10.94 -19.91
C LEU A 363 -17.06 12.05 -20.34
N ALA A 364 -16.47 12.79 -19.37
CA ALA A 364 -15.50 13.84 -19.68
C ALA A 364 -14.23 13.26 -20.33
N SER A 365 -13.75 12.11 -19.84
CA SER A 365 -12.61 11.41 -20.43
C SER A 365 -12.88 10.98 -21.89
N VAL A 366 -14.07 10.45 -22.17
CA VAL A 366 -14.50 10.07 -23.52
C VAL A 366 -14.63 11.29 -24.42
N LYS A 367 -15.25 12.39 -23.94
CA LYS A 367 -15.39 13.64 -24.69
C LYS A 367 -14.03 14.24 -25.02
N ALA A 368 -13.08 14.25 -24.09
CA ALA A 368 -11.73 14.75 -24.31
C ALA A 368 -11.02 14.00 -25.46
N LEU A 369 -11.16 12.67 -25.54
CA LEU A 369 -10.59 11.88 -26.64
C LEU A 369 -11.28 12.16 -27.98
N ARG A 370 -12.60 12.40 -27.99
CA ARG A 370 -13.36 12.72 -29.21
C ARG A 370 -13.06 14.13 -29.73
N HIS A 371 -12.75 15.04 -28.82
CA HIS A 371 -12.45 16.45 -29.16
C HIS A 371 -11.08 16.83 -28.58
N PRO A 372 -9.99 16.43 -29.25
CA PRO A 372 -8.62 16.69 -28.77
C PRO A 372 -8.39 18.17 -28.50
N LEU A 373 -7.56 18.47 -27.49
CA LEU A 373 -7.17 19.81 -27.04
C LEU A 373 -8.33 20.64 -26.43
N THR A 374 -9.53 20.07 -26.34
CA THR A 374 -10.66 20.69 -25.62
C THR A 374 -10.64 20.26 -24.16
N VAL A 375 -10.78 21.23 -23.26
CA VAL A 375 -10.84 20.97 -21.80
C VAL A 375 -12.27 20.71 -21.36
N TYR A 376 -12.50 19.63 -20.63
CA TYR A 376 -13.78 19.27 -20.02
C TYR A 376 -13.65 19.31 -18.51
N THR A 377 -14.49 20.09 -17.85
CA THR A 377 -14.50 20.26 -16.39
C THR A 377 -15.57 19.39 -15.75
N VAL A 378 -15.22 18.69 -14.66
CA VAL A 378 -16.14 17.91 -13.83
C VAL A 378 -15.78 18.17 -12.36
N GLY A 379 -16.68 18.80 -11.63
CA GLY A 379 -16.38 19.29 -10.30
C GLY A 379 -15.13 20.16 -10.34
N ARG A 380 -14.14 19.83 -9.50
CA ARG A 380 -12.85 20.55 -9.45
C ARG A 380 -11.76 19.96 -10.34
N LEU A 381 -12.09 18.99 -11.20
CA LEU A 381 -11.15 18.32 -12.11
C LEU A 381 -11.35 18.77 -13.55
N ARG A 382 -10.27 18.80 -14.34
CA ARG A 382 -10.28 19.16 -15.75
C ARG A 382 -9.59 18.07 -16.57
N TYR A 383 -10.19 17.67 -17.68
CA TYR A 383 -9.67 16.63 -18.58
C TYR A 383 -9.39 17.21 -19.95
N VAL A 384 -8.23 16.87 -20.52
CA VAL A 384 -7.84 17.23 -21.89
C VAL A 384 -7.06 16.08 -22.53
N PHE A 385 -7.28 15.81 -23.79
CA PHE A 385 -6.50 14.84 -24.56
C PHE A 385 -5.51 15.53 -25.48
N VAL A 386 -4.24 15.14 -25.40
CA VAL A 386 -3.13 15.68 -26.19
C VAL A 386 -2.60 14.60 -27.14
N PRO A 387 -2.95 14.64 -28.46
CA PRO A 387 -2.66 13.54 -29.40
C PRO A 387 -1.19 13.26 -29.62
N LYS A 388 -0.35 14.30 -29.57
CA LYS A 388 1.11 14.20 -29.87
C LYS A 388 1.96 13.82 -28.66
N LEU A 389 1.40 13.80 -27.46
CA LEU A 389 2.12 13.47 -26.24
C LEU A 389 2.07 11.95 -25.99
N LEU A 390 3.20 11.28 -25.95
CA LEU A 390 3.35 9.84 -25.60
C LEU A 390 2.29 8.94 -26.28
N GLY A 391 2.18 9.05 -27.61
CA GLY A 391 1.23 8.23 -28.40
C GLY A 391 -0.26 8.54 -28.17
N GLY A 392 -0.54 9.75 -27.68
CA GLY A 392 -1.86 10.25 -27.27
C GLY A 392 -2.09 10.07 -25.76
N THR A 393 -2.11 11.19 -25.04
CA THR A 393 -2.24 11.16 -23.56
C THR A 393 -3.51 11.89 -23.13
N LEU A 394 -4.34 11.20 -22.33
CA LEU A 394 -5.37 11.86 -21.56
C LEU A 394 -4.74 12.44 -20.30
N ILE A 395 -4.97 13.71 -20.05
CA ILE A 395 -4.45 14.44 -18.89
C ILE A 395 -5.62 14.81 -17.99
N CYS A 396 -5.54 14.46 -16.71
CA CYS A 396 -6.38 15.01 -15.66
C CYS A 396 -5.60 16.11 -14.95
N ILE A 397 -6.10 17.33 -14.98
CA ILE A 397 -5.54 18.50 -14.29
C ILE A 397 -6.26 18.62 -12.94
N LEU A 398 -5.47 18.63 -11.87
CA LEU A 398 -5.92 18.70 -10.50
C LEU A 398 -6.11 20.17 -10.05
N PRO A 399 -6.77 20.44 -8.92
CA PRO A 399 -6.98 21.80 -8.40
C PRO A 399 -5.70 22.59 -8.10
N ASP A 400 -4.58 21.91 -7.80
CA ASP A 400 -3.25 22.53 -7.63
C ASP A 400 -2.51 22.74 -8.96
N ASP A 401 -3.19 22.63 -10.10
CA ASP A 401 -2.66 22.66 -11.47
C ASP A 401 -1.67 21.53 -11.82
N SER A 402 -1.38 20.64 -10.91
CA SER A 402 -0.62 19.44 -11.22
C SER A 402 -1.43 18.43 -12.04
N THR A 403 -0.76 17.47 -12.67
CA THR A 403 -1.43 16.59 -13.64
C THR A 403 -1.24 15.10 -13.34
N ILE A 404 -2.28 14.31 -13.64
CA ILE A 404 -2.18 12.86 -13.82
C ILE A 404 -2.20 12.57 -15.32
N GLN A 405 -1.28 11.74 -15.78
CA GLN A 405 -1.17 11.38 -17.20
C GLN A 405 -1.56 9.94 -17.43
N TYR A 406 -2.39 9.71 -18.44
CA TYR A 406 -2.80 8.40 -18.91
C TYR A 406 -2.32 8.21 -20.35
N PRO A 407 -1.06 7.74 -20.55
CA PRO A 407 -0.42 7.65 -21.86
C PRO A 407 -1.05 6.55 -22.71
N TYR A 408 -0.90 6.69 -24.06
CA TYR A 408 -1.45 5.79 -25.06
C TYR A 408 -2.97 5.59 -24.91
N ALA A 409 -3.67 6.66 -24.53
CA ALA A 409 -5.11 6.63 -24.33
C ALA A 409 -5.85 6.44 -25.67
N LYS A 410 -6.73 5.46 -25.71
CA LYS A 410 -7.54 5.10 -26.88
C LYS A 410 -8.95 4.76 -26.47
N LEU A 411 -9.91 5.13 -27.32
CA LEU A 411 -11.32 4.75 -27.13
C LEU A 411 -11.53 3.32 -27.65
N ARG A 412 -12.06 2.42 -26.82
CA ARG A 412 -12.44 1.04 -27.17
C ARG A 412 -13.80 0.73 -26.57
N ASN A 413 -14.75 0.32 -27.40
CA ASN A 413 -16.11 -0.03 -26.98
C ASN A 413 -16.76 1.04 -26.07
N GLY A 414 -16.56 2.33 -26.39
CA GLY A 414 -17.15 3.44 -25.63
C GLY A 414 -16.38 3.87 -24.38
N THR A 415 -15.37 3.13 -23.95
CA THR A 415 -14.56 3.40 -22.74
C THR A 415 -13.12 3.75 -23.12
N VAL A 416 -12.49 4.65 -22.35
CA VAL A 416 -11.09 5.00 -22.54
C VAL A 416 -10.20 3.90 -21.95
N HIS A 417 -9.23 3.45 -22.72
CA HIS A 417 -8.17 2.53 -22.30
C HIS A 417 -6.83 3.23 -22.41
N CYS A 418 -5.95 3.03 -21.45
CA CYS A 418 -4.58 3.55 -21.47
C CYS A 418 -3.56 2.46 -21.11
N MET A 419 -2.29 2.77 -21.28
CA MET A 419 -1.20 1.90 -20.86
C MET A 419 -1.20 1.78 -19.33
N LYS A 420 -1.02 0.54 -18.82
CA LYS A 420 -0.89 0.28 -17.40
C LYS A 420 0.58 0.42 -16.98
N ALA A 421 0.99 1.61 -16.56
CA ALA A 421 2.38 1.94 -16.24
C ALA A 421 3.02 1.07 -15.12
N SER A 422 2.22 0.48 -14.24
CA SER A 422 2.71 -0.36 -13.12
C SER A 422 3.14 -1.78 -13.52
N VAL A 423 2.93 -2.17 -14.78
CA VAL A 423 3.26 -3.52 -15.28
C VAL A 423 4.13 -3.38 -16.51
N GLN A 424 5.39 -3.77 -16.40
CA GLN A 424 6.29 -3.85 -17.56
C GLN A 424 6.14 -5.22 -18.21
N PRO A 425 6.12 -5.30 -19.57
CA PRO A 425 6.26 -6.58 -20.25
C PRO A 425 7.65 -7.16 -19.93
N LYS A 426 7.78 -8.48 -19.90
CA LYS A 426 9.08 -9.12 -19.76
C LYS A 426 9.95 -8.71 -20.96
N ALA A 427 11.23 -8.44 -20.72
CA ALA A 427 12.17 -7.94 -21.74
C ALA A 427 12.22 -8.84 -23.00
N ASP A 428 12.02 -10.14 -22.81
CA ASP A 428 12.08 -11.15 -23.89
C ASP A 428 10.69 -11.55 -24.42
N SER A 429 9.61 -10.87 -24.01
CA SER A 429 8.27 -11.17 -24.50
C SER A 429 7.88 -10.21 -25.63
N ASN A 430 7.33 -10.72 -26.71
CA ASN A 430 6.64 -9.94 -27.75
C ASN A 430 5.28 -9.39 -27.29
N ASP A 431 5.00 -9.43 -25.98
CA ASP A 431 3.74 -9.01 -25.41
C ASP A 431 3.58 -7.49 -25.51
N ALA A 432 2.44 -7.07 -26.00
CA ALA A 432 2.07 -5.65 -25.95
C ALA A 432 1.95 -5.17 -24.49
N TRP A 433 2.30 -3.91 -24.23
CA TRP A 433 2.10 -3.29 -22.95
C TRP A 433 0.67 -3.50 -22.44
N PRO A 434 0.50 -3.98 -21.19
CA PRO A 434 -0.82 -4.21 -20.65
C PRO A 434 -1.58 -2.90 -20.55
N THR A 435 -2.85 -2.95 -20.94
CA THR A 435 -3.75 -1.81 -20.90
C THR A 435 -4.74 -1.93 -19.73
N MET A 436 -5.25 -0.80 -19.28
CA MET A 436 -6.34 -0.71 -18.30
C MET A 436 -7.47 0.14 -18.83
N SER A 437 -8.69 -0.19 -18.44
CA SER A 437 -9.88 0.62 -18.70
C SER A 437 -9.96 1.75 -17.68
N LEU A 438 -10.24 2.97 -18.13
CA LEU A 438 -10.45 4.16 -17.29
C LEU A 438 -11.97 4.40 -17.16
N TRP A 439 -12.59 3.68 -16.25
CA TRP A 439 -13.97 3.97 -15.85
C TRP A 439 -14.02 4.95 -14.67
N GLY A 440 -15.18 5.54 -14.42
CA GLY A 440 -15.34 6.66 -13.50
C GLY A 440 -14.77 6.44 -12.09
N GLY A 441 -14.92 5.23 -11.52
CA GLY A 441 -14.37 4.91 -10.20
C GLY A 441 -12.85 4.92 -10.16
N ILE A 442 -12.16 4.40 -11.20
CA ILE A 442 -10.69 4.47 -11.30
C ILE A 442 -10.21 5.91 -11.44
N LEU A 443 -10.91 6.73 -12.24
CA LEU A 443 -10.61 8.15 -12.38
C LEU A 443 -10.78 8.90 -11.07
N ALA A 444 -11.88 8.64 -10.34
CA ALA A 444 -12.15 9.22 -9.03
C ALA A 444 -11.09 8.81 -8.00
N GLN A 445 -10.75 7.52 -7.93
CA GLN A 445 -9.69 7.02 -7.05
C GLN A 445 -8.34 7.66 -7.34
N GLY A 446 -7.95 7.69 -8.63
CA GLY A 446 -6.68 8.30 -9.05
C GLY A 446 -6.59 9.78 -8.65
N ALA A 447 -7.65 10.56 -8.91
CA ALA A 447 -7.70 11.98 -8.56
C ALA A 447 -7.69 12.21 -7.04
N THR A 448 -8.51 11.45 -6.28
CA THR A 448 -8.58 11.56 -4.81
C THR A 448 -7.24 11.27 -4.16
N GLN A 449 -6.58 10.19 -4.57
CA GLN A 449 -5.28 9.81 -4.02
C GLN A 449 -4.16 10.76 -4.44
N ALA A 450 -4.22 11.29 -5.66
CA ALA A 450 -3.26 12.29 -6.11
C ALA A 450 -3.42 13.61 -5.35
N MET A 451 -4.65 14.03 -5.05
CA MET A 451 -4.90 15.22 -4.22
C MET A 451 -4.33 15.07 -2.81
N ALA A 452 -4.54 13.91 -2.16
CA ALA A 452 -3.91 13.64 -0.87
C ALA A 452 -2.38 13.70 -0.94
N ALA A 453 -1.79 13.22 -2.04
CA ALA A 453 -0.34 13.32 -2.27
C ALA A 453 0.13 14.77 -2.50
N CYS A 454 -0.67 15.60 -3.17
CA CYS A 454 -0.37 17.03 -3.35
C CYS A 454 -0.42 17.79 -2.02
N LEU A 455 -1.42 17.51 -1.18
CA LEU A 455 -1.47 18.03 0.19
C LEU A 455 -0.23 17.63 0.98
N LEU A 456 0.14 16.34 0.97
CA LEU A 456 1.32 15.87 1.69
C LEU A 456 2.59 16.59 1.25
N ARG A 457 2.80 16.77 -0.07
CA ARG A 457 3.97 17.49 -0.60
C ARG A 457 4.06 18.90 -0.06
N GLU A 458 2.95 19.63 -0.08
CA GLU A 458 2.90 21.00 0.43
C GLU A 458 3.22 21.03 1.93
N LYS A 459 2.69 20.09 2.71
CA LYS A 459 2.98 20.02 4.15
C LYS A 459 4.42 19.62 4.44
N LEU A 460 5.01 18.75 3.64
CA LEU A 460 6.43 18.42 3.76
C LEU A 460 7.32 19.65 3.44
N ARG A 461 6.96 20.47 2.45
CA ARG A 461 7.65 21.75 2.16
C ARG A 461 7.51 22.72 3.35
N GLU A 462 6.33 22.82 3.94
CA GLU A 462 6.09 23.66 5.10
C GLU A 462 6.90 23.19 6.31
N CYS A 463 6.87 21.89 6.62
CA CYS A 463 7.74 21.28 7.64
C CYS A 463 9.22 21.59 7.40
N HIS A 464 9.66 21.49 6.14
CA HIS A 464 11.04 21.81 5.77
C HIS A 464 11.39 23.28 6.02
N THR A 465 10.52 24.22 5.63
CA THR A 465 10.69 25.67 5.86
C THR A 465 10.75 25.99 7.35
N ARG A 466 9.94 25.31 8.17
CA ARG A 466 9.93 25.45 9.63
C ARG A 466 11.06 24.67 10.31
N ARG A 467 11.94 24.00 9.55
CA ARG A 467 13.07 23.20 10.05
C ARG A 467 12.63 22.03 10.95
N MET A 468 11.43 21.50 10.75
CA MET A 468 10.96 20.31 11.45
C MET A 468 11.72 19.07 10.97
N SER A 469 12.12 18.22 11.90
CA SER A 469 12.90 17.01 11.58
C SER A 469 12.00 15.86 11.10
N VAL A 470 11.50 15.96 9.88
CA VAL A 470 10.77 14.85 9.24
C VAL A 470 11.77 13.76 8.91
N ILE A 471 11.54 12.53 9.38
CA ILE A 471 12.39 11.36 9.09
C ILE A 471 11.73 10.38 8.13
N MET A 472 10.42 10.35 8.06
CA MET A 472 9.66 9.59 7.08
C MET A 472 8.23 10.15 6.94
N HIS A 473 7.58 9.71 5.88
CA HIS A 473 6.16 9.97 5.64
C HIS A 473 5.54 8.78 4.91
N LEU A 474 4.27 8.50 5.17
CA LEU A 474 3.55 7.35 4.58
C LEU A 474 2.13 7.79 4.20
N HIS A 475 1.80 7.78 2.92
CA HIS A 475 0.47 8.13 2.39
C HIS A 475 -0.06 9.49 2.84
N ASP A 476 -0.62 9.56 4.04
CA ASP A 476 -1.25 10.70 4.71
C ASP A 476 -0.63 11.01 6.08
N GLU A 477 0.48 10.34 6.40
CA GLU A 477 1.18 10.42 7.68
C GLU A 477 2.52 11.14 7.54
N ILE A 478 2.86 11.98 8.52
CA ILE A 478 4.17 12.62 8.69
C ILE A 478 4.75 12.21 10.04
N VAL A 479 6.00 11.77 10.05
CA VAL A 479 6.73 11.36 11.26
C VAL A 479 7.92 12.29 11.50
N LEU A 480 7.89 12.97 12.64
CA LEU A 480 8.99 13.81 13.12
C LEU A 480 9.80 13.04 14.18
N GLU A 481 11.09 13.26 14.19
CA GLU A 481 11.98 12.87 15.29
C GLU A 481 12.39 14.14 16.05
N VAL A 482 11.96 14.28 17.32
CA VAL A 482 12.08 15.53 18.07
C VAL A 482 12.66 15.31 19.46
N PRO A 483 13.46 16.25 20.02
CA PRO A 483 13.91 16.16 21.39
C PRO A 483 12.72 16.02 22.36
N THR A 484 12.84 15.12 23.32
CA THR A 484 11.74 14.76 24.26
C THR A 484 11.16 15.97 24.97
N GLN A 485 11.97 16.97 25.33
CA GLN A 485 11.55 18.17 26.02
C GLN A 485 10.64 19.09 25.17
N PHE A 486 10.74 19.03 23.85
CA PHE A 486 9.96 19.86 22.93
C PHE A 486 8.77 19.12 22.29
N ARG A 487 8.52 17.85 22.67
CA ARG A 487 7.49 17.02 22.04
C ARG A 487 6.10 17.69 21.96
N ALA A 488 5.67 18.37 23.03
CA ALA A 488 4.36 19.03 23.06
C ALA A 488 4.28 20.21 22.07
N THR A 489 5.35 20.98 21.94
CA THR A 489 5.45 22.06 20.95
C THR A 489 5.32 21.52 19.53
N TYR A 490 6.07 20.44 19.22
CA TYR A 490 6.02 19.84 17.89
C TYR A 490 4.68 19.14 17.57
N VAL A 491 3.97 18.62 18.57
CA VAL A 491 2.59 18.13 18.39
C VAL A 491 1.69 19.26 17.91
N ALA A 492 1.69 20.41 18.61
CA ALA A 492 0.88 21.56 18.23
C ALA A 492 1.28 22.16 16.87
N GLU A 493 2.58 22.25 16.60
CA GLU A 493 3.08 22.76 15.32
C GLU A 493 2.73 21.83 14.16
N LEU A 494 2.90 20.50 14.31
CA LEU A 494 2.56 19.55 13.27
C LEU A 494 1.04 19.55 12.99
N GLN A 495 0.22 19.61 14.04
CA GLN A 495 -1.22 19.75 13.90
C GLN A 495 -1.57 21.01 13.09
N HIS A 496 -1.02 22.15 13.46
CA HIS A 496 -1.24 23.41 12.75
C HIS A 496 -0.84 23.31 11.28
N VAL A 497 0.34 22.75 11.00
CA VAL A 497 0.81 22.54 9.62
C VAL A 497 -0.16 21.67 8.84
N MET A 498 -0.58 20.52 9.39
CA MET A 498 -1.43 19.56 8.69
C MET A 498 -2.88 20.06 8.51
N GLU A 499 -3.40 20.86 9.43
CA GLU A 499 -4.78 21.39 9.38
C GLU A 499 -4.90 22.70 8.60
N THR A 500 -3.80 23.41 8.35
CA THR A 500 -3.80 24.62 7.52
C THR A 500 -4.18 24.26 6.08
N VAL A 501 -5.32 24.77 5.62
CA VAL A 501 -5.83 24.50 4.28
C VAL A 501 -5.10 25.35 3.24
N PRO A 502 -4.50 24.75 2.20
CA PRO A 502 -3.89 25.50 1.09
C PRO A 502 -4.93 26.32 0.33
N LYS A 503 -4.51 27.43 -0.29
CA LYS A 503 -5.42 28.29 -1.10
C LYS A 503 -6.15 27.52 -2.19
N TRP A 504 -5.45 26.61 -2.87
CA TRP A 504 -6.04 25.80 -3.95
C TRP A 504 -7.04 24.73 -3.44
N ALA A 505 -7.00 24.42 -2.12
CA ALA A 505 -7.89 23.45 -1.46
C ALA A 505 -8.98 24.13 -0.60
N GLU A 506 -9.29 25.40 -0.87
CA GLU A 506 -10.30 26.14 -0.12
C GLU A 506 -11.61 25.36 0.04
N GLY A 507 -12.13 25.32 1.26
CA GLY A 507 -13.36 24.60 1.62
C GLY A 507 -13.15 23.11 1.96
N LEU A 508 -11.94 22.53 1.77
CA LEU A 508 -11.64 21.17 2.19
C LEU A 508 -11.38 21.13 3.71
N PRO A 509 -12.21 20.46 4.52
CA PRO A 509 -11.96 20.33 5.95
C PRO A 509 -10.78 19.35 6.18
N LEU A 510 -9.70 19.82 6.79
CA LEU A 510 -8.57 19.00 7.20
C LEU A 510 -8.57 18.83 8.72
N GLU A 511 -8.26 17.65 9.20
CA GLU A 511 -8.13 17.33 10.62
C GLU A 511 -7.00 16.33 10.81
N ALA A 512 -6.10 16.64 11.73
CA ALA A 512 -4.99 15.76 12.10
C ALA A 512 -4.85 15.71 13.63
N LYS A 513 -4.48 14.53 14.14
CA LYS A 513 -4.26 14.32 15.58
C LYS A 513 -2.87 13.75 15.80
N PRO A 514 -1.83 14.60 15.83
CA PRO A 514 -0.49 14.12 16.08
C PRO A 514 -0.35 13.58 17.51
N GLU A 515 0.33 12.44 17.64
CA GLU A 515 0.58 11.74 18.88
C GLU A 515 2.07 11.49 19.08
N VAL A 516 2.48 11.27 20.33
CA VAL A 516 3.87 11.04 20.71
C VAL A 516 4.13 9.55 20.94
N PHE A 517 5.20 9.02 20.35
CA PHE A 517 5.57 7.62 20.46
C PHE A 517 7.04 7.45 20.84
N ASP A 518 7.31 6.41 21.63
CA ASP A 518 8.67 5.95 21.97
C ASP A 518 9.31 5.13 20.86
N ARG A 519 8.49 4.47 20.08
CA ARG A 519 8.82 3.67 18.90
C ARG A 519 7.77 3.93 17.83
N TYR A 520 8.11 3.67 16.56
CA TYR A 520 7.11 3.81 15.51
C TYR A 520 6.03 2.73 15.67
N GLY A 521 4.79 3.15 15.87
CA GLY A 521 3.63 2.29 16.05
C GLY A 521 2.38 3.13 16.23
N LYS A 522 1.27 2.70 15.64
CA LYS A 522 -0.03 3.34 15.75
C LYS A 522 -1.12 2.29 15.70
#